data_f6c75188479a7bc07fac79e31b6bc748
#
_entry.id   f6c75188479a7bc07fac79e31b6bc748
#
_cell.length_a   1.000
_cell.length_b   1.000
_cell.length_c   1.000
_cell.angle_alpha   90.00
_cell.angle_beta   90.00
_cell.angle_gamma   90.00
#
_symmetry.space_group_name_H-M   'P 1'
#
loop_
_entity.id
_entity.type
_entity.pdbx_description
1 polymer ?
#
loop_
_entity_poly.entity_id
_entity_poly.type
_entity_poly.pdbx_seq_one_letter_code
_entity_poly.pdbx_strand_id
1 'polypeptide(L)'
;MNTTLHEPRIAPQPLPLPPDLAERMGRLLPPGLPPPQIFLTVARHGELFKEMVDSGLLGPTGLADRRRLAPALREALILRTCALARCDYEFNLHEQTISRRMGLSDAQIDDLRRPTPDPSLWSPALQAALALVDALVGRLDVDDATWAALQPHYDVPALLEMTQLVGHYTGVAMLAALARPRLDRYR
;
A
#
# COMPACT_ATOMS: atom_id res chain seq x y z
N MET A 1 -19.54 -8.38 13.49
CA MET A 1 -18.92 -7.10 13.88
C MET A 1 -19.70 -5.96 13.23
N ASN A 2 -20.30 -5.08 14.03
CA ASN A 2 -21.06 -3.94 13.50
C ASN A 2 -20.09 -2.95 12.86
N THR A 3 -20.00 -2.96 11.55
CA THR A 3 -19.27 -1.93 10.80
C THR A 3 -20.11 -0.66 10.88
N THR A 4 -19.91 0.13 11.91
CA THR A 4 -20.48 1.47 11.98
C THR A 4 -19.96 2.21 10.76
N LEU A 5 -20.83 2.48 9.80
CA LEU A 5 -20.51 3.29 8.62
C LEU A 5 -20.19 4.71 9.10
N HIS A 6 -18.94 4.96 9.41
CA HIS A 6 -18.50 6.32 9.72
C HIS A 6 -18.57 7.16 8.44
N GLU A 7 -19.22 8.33 8.54
CA GLU A 7 -19.14 9.33 7.48
C GLU A 7 -17.68 9.77 7.30
N PRO A 8 -17.22 9.96 6.04
CA PRO A 8 -15.89 10.48 5.79
C PRO A 8 -15.68 11.84 6.47
N ARG A 9 -14.52 12.04 7.08
CA ARG A 9 -14.15 13.37 7.62
C ARG A 9 -13.83 14.36 6.49
N ILE A 10 -13.22 13.84 5.41
CA ILE A 10 -12.97 14.57 4.18
C ILE A 10 -13.80 13.92 3.09
N ALA A 11 -14.80 14.63 2.60
CA ALA A 11 -15.61 14.16 1.48
C ALA A 11 -14.73 14.02 0.23
N PRO A 12 -14.86 12.94 -0.55
CA PRO A 12 -14.12 12.77 -1.80
C PRO A 12 -14.48 13.87 -2.81
N GLN A 13 -13.60 14.10 -3.77
CA GLN A 13 -13.89 14.98 -4.91
C GLN A 13 -15.12 14.45 -5.66
N PRO A 14 -16.14 15.31 -5.90
CA PRO A 14 -17.33 14.90 -6.65
C PRO A 14 -17.00 14.46 -8.08
N LEU A 15 -17.79 13.54 -8.60
CA LEU A 15 -17.78 13.18 -10.01
C LEU A 15 -18.85 13.98 -10.77
N PRO A 16 -18.62 14.34 -12.07
CA PRO A 16 -17.38 14.07 -12.82
C PRO A 16 -16.22 14.93 -12.33
N LEU A 17 -14.98 14.41 -12.48
CA LEU A 17 -13.79 15.18 -12.16
C LEU A 17 -13.56 16.32 -13.16
N PRO A 18 -12.92 17.44 -12.74
CA PRO A 18 -12.34 18.40 -13.68
C PRO A 18 -11.45 17.71 -14.72
N PRO A 19 -11.40 18.21 -15.97
CA PRO A 19 -10.71 17.52 -17.06
C PRO A 19 -9.24 17.19 -16.78
N ASP A 20 -8.50 18.08 -16.14
CA ASP A 20 -7.09 17.92 -15.79
C ASP A 20 -6.86 16.85 -14.70
N LEU A 21 -7.79 16.70 -13.77
CA LEU A 21 -7.76 15.62 -12.76
C LEU A 21 -8.23 14.29 -13.36
N ALA A 22 -9.25 14.32 -14.25
CA ALA A 22 -9.75 13.12 -14.92
C ALA A 22 -8.67 12.49 -15.82
N GLU A 23 -7.92 13.29 -16.56
CA GLU A 23 -6.80 12.81 -17.37
C GLU A 23 -5.76 12.07 -16.52
N ARG A 24 -5.34 12.67 -15.40
CA ARG A 24 -4.34 12.07 -14.50
C ARG A 24 -4.87 10.82 -13.80
N MET A 25 -6.11 10.85 -13.38
CA MET A 25 -6.78 9.66 -12.80
C MET A 25 -6.77 8.49 -13.80
N GLY A 26 -7.01 8.77 -15.08
CA GLY A 26 -6.97 7.77 -16.16
C GLY A 26 -5.58 7.16 -16.39
N ARG A 27 -4.49 7.82 -15.98
CA ARG A 27 -3.13 7.24 -16.03
C ARG A 27 -2.89 6.22 -14.93
N LEU A 28 -3.64 6.30 -13.82
CA LEU A 28 -3.47 5.44 -12.65
C LEU A 28 -4.28 4.16 -12.74
N LEU A 29 -5.41 4.19 -13.43
CA LEU A 29 -6.43 3.16 -13.36
C LEU A 29 -6.67 2.49 -14.72
N PRO A 30 -6.92 1.18 -14.74
CA PRO A 30 -7.44 0.53 -15.93
C PRO A 30 -8.75 1.16 -16.40
N PRO A 31 -9.01 1.20 -17.72
CA PRO A 31 -10.29 1.69 -18.24
C PRO A 31 -11.50 0.98 -17.60
N GLY A 32 -12.50 1.78 -17.18
CA GLY A 32 -13.74 1.27 -16.59
C GLY A 32 -13.67 0.95 -15.09
N LEU A 33 -12.50 1.02 -14.45
CA LEU A 33 -12.41 0.88 -13.00
C LEU A 33 -12.80 2.20 -12.32
N PRO A 34 -13.78 2.18 -11.39
CA PRO A 34 -14.11 3.38 -10.62
C PRO A 34 -12.91 3.84 -9.77
N PRO A 35 -12.68 5.16 -9.67
CA PRO A 35 -11.59 5.68 -8.84
C PRO A 35 -11.74 5.29 -7.38
N PRO A 36 -10.67 4.78 -6.73
CA PRO A 36 -10.65 4.55 -5.28
C PRO A 36 -10.98 5.81 -4.50
N GLN A 37 -11.70 5.66 -3.40
CA GLN A 37 -12.10 6.80 -2.56
C GLN A 37 -10.90 7.60 -2.05
N ILE A 38 -9.77 6.94 -1.75
CA ILE A 38 -8.55 7.64 -1.33
C ILE A 38 -8.01 8.57 -2.41
N PHE A 39 -8.06 8.18 -3.70
CA PHE A 39 -7.62 9.05 -4.79
C PHE A 39 -8.56 10.24 -4.96
N LEU A 40 -9.88 10.01 -4.87
CA LEU A 40 -10.85 11.09 -4.88
C LEU A 40 -10.69 12.04 -3.68
N THR A 41 -10.30 11.49 -2.52
CA THR A 41 -10.02 12.30 -1.33
C THR A 41 -8.81 13.18 -1.53
N VAL A 42 -7.69 12.65 -2.03
CA VAL A 42 -6.48 13.45 -2.32
C VAL A 42 -6.75 14.48 -3.43
N ALA A 43 -7.57 14.14 -4.43
CA ALA A 43 -7.97 15.04 -5.50
C ALA A 43 -8.77 16.27 -5.03
N ARG A 44 -9.23 16.32 -3.77
CA ARG A 44 -9.74 17.56 -3.13
C ARG A 44 -8.68 18.66 -3.09
N HIS A 45 -7.41 18.30 -3.04
CA HIS A 45 -6.30 19.19 -3.25
C HIS A 45 -5.73 18.91 -4.65
N GLY A 46 -6.34 19.52 -5.68
CA GLY A 46 -6.04 19.22 -7.08
C GLY A 46 -4.57 19.34 -7.44
N GLU A 47 -3.86 20.39 -6.94
CA GLU A 47 -2.43 20.54 -7.20
C GLU A 47 -1.61 19.41 -6.60
N LEU A 48 -1.85 19.04 -5.34
CA LEU A 48 -1.17 17.91 -4.70
C LEU A 48 -1.37 16.61 -5.47
N PHE A 49 -2.62 16.32 -5.88
CA PHE A 49 -2.92 15.13 -6.67
C PHE A 49 -2.16 15.13 -8.00
N LYS A 50 -2.14 16.26 -8.70
CA LYS A 50 -1.40 16.42 -9.97
C LYS A 50 0.10 16.17 -9.78
N GLU A 51 0.70 16.77 -8.76
CA GLU A 51 2.11 16.57 -8.44
C GLU A 51 2.44 15.13 -8.11
N MET A 52 1.62 14.45 -7.32
CA MET A 52 1.81 13.03 -6.98
C MET A 52 1.76 12.12 -8.22
N VAL A 53 0.93 12.43 -9.21
CA VAL A 53 0.85 11.69 -10.47
C VAL A 53 2.00 12.07 -11.40
N ASP A 54 2.23 13.36 -11.61
CA ASP A 54 3.19 13.85 -12.59
C ASP A 54 4.66 13.61 -12.16
N SER A 55 4.94 13.58 -10.85
CA SER A 55 6.26 13.18 -10.31
C SER A 55 6.52 11.67 -10.40
N GLY A 56 5.52 10.88 -10.76
CA GLY A 56 5.61 9.42 -10.74
C GLY A 56 5.61 8.81 -9.33
N LEU A 57 5.14 9.53 -8.31
CA LEU A 57 4.93 8.95 -6.98
C LEU A 57 3.82 7.89 -7.05
N LEU A 58 2.73 8.21 -7.74
CA LEU A 58 1.65 7.28 -8.03
C LEU A 58 1.78 6.73 -9.46
N GLY A 59 1.28 5.52 -9.66
CA GLY A 59 1.22 4.90 -10.98
C GLY A 59 2.05 3.63 -11.11
N PRO A 60 1.78 2.84 -12.17
CA PRO A 60 2.29 1.48 -12.33
C PRO A 60 3.78 1.39 -12.66
N THR A 61 4.45 2.51 -12.92
CA THR A 61 5.90 2.60 -13.15
C THR A 61 6.53 3.71 -12.31
N GLY A 62 5.78 4.18 -11.32
CA GLY A 62 6.19 5.27 -10.45
C GLY A 62 7.11 4.82 -9.33
N LEU A 63 7.38 5.73 -8.40
CA LEU A 63 8.26 5.48 -7.25
C LEU A 63 7.79 4.29 -6.39
N ALA A 64 6.48 4.11 -6.28
CA ALA A 64 5.88 3.01 -5.53
C ALA A 64 5.93 1.65 -6.27
N ASP A 65 6.23 1.62 -7.56
CA ASP A 65 6.34 0.39 -8.35
C ASP A 65 7.36 0.51 -9.48
N ARG A 66 8.63 0.40 -9.17
CA ARG A 66 9.72 0.38 -10.15
C ARG A 66 9.93 -0.96 -10.85
N ARG A 67 9.10 -1.96 -10.54
CA ARG A 67 9.20 -3.33 -11.06
C ARG A 67 10.53 -4.03 -10.77
N ARG A 68 11.28 -3.54 -9.77
CA ARG A 68 12.53 -4.15 -9.31
C ARG A 68 12.25 -5.23 -8.26
N LEU A 69 11.32 -4.98 -7.35
CA LEU A 69 10.87 -5.96 -6.38
C LEU A 69 9.94 -6.98 -7.05
N ALA A 70 10.12 -8.26 -6.70
CA ALA A 70 9.20 -9.31 -7.15
C ALA A 70 7.76 -8.96 -6.72
N PRO A 71 6.74 -9.20 -7.59
CA PRO A 71 5.36 -8.78 -7.30
C PRO A 71 4.83 -9.25 -5.95
N ALA A 72 5.04 -10.52 -5.60
CA ALA A 72 4.59 -11.07 -4.32
C ALA A 72 5.31 -10.44 -3.10
N LEU A 73 6.62 -10.16 -3.23
CA LEU A 73 7.37 -9.45 -2.19
C LEU A 73 6.81 -8.05 -1.97
N ARG A 74 6.69 -7.29 -3.06
CA ARG A 74 6.14 -5.92 -3.01
C ARG A 74 4.78 -5.90 -2.34
N GLU A 75 3.88 -6.78 -2.74
CA GLU A 75 2.53 -6.84 -2.21
C GLU A 75 2.48 -7.27 -0.74
N ALA A 76 3.32 -8.23 -0.33
CA ALA A 76 3.43 -8.63 1.07
C ALA A 76 3.89 -7.47 1.97
N LEU A 77 4.88 -6.67 1.52
CA LEU A 77 5.33 -5.47 2.23
C LEU A 77 4.21 -4.45 2.39
N ILE A 78 3.43 -4.21 1.32
CA ILE A 78 2.30 -3.27 1.34
C ILE A 78 1.24 -3.71 2.35
N LEU A 79 0.76 -4.94 2.22
CA LEU A 79 -0.28 -5.46 3.11
C LEU A 79 0.19 -5.51 4.57
N ARG A 80 1.45 -5.92 4.81
CA ARG A 80 2.00 -5.91 6.18
C ARG A 80 2.09 -4.50 6.75
N THR A 81 2.54 -3.53 5.97
CA THR A 81 2.56 -2.11 6.36
C THR A 81 1.15 -1.63 6.71
N CYS A 82 0.16 -1.91 5.86
CA CYS A 82 -1.23 -1.54 6.12
C CYS A 82 -1.78 -2.18 7.40
N ALA A 83 -1.50 -3.46 7.64
CA ALA A 83 -1.95 -4.17 8.83
C ALA A 83 -1.37 -3.56 10.11
N LEU A 84 -0.06 -3.30 10.15
CA LEU A 84 0.63 -2.70 11.29
C LEU A 84 0.21 -1.25 11.53
N ALA A 85 0.03 -0.47 10.45
CA ALA A 85 -0.47 0.89 10.51
C ALA A 85 -1.99 0.98 10.77
N ARG A 86 -2.68 -0.15 10.94
CA ARG A 86 -4.14 -0.25 11.14
C ARG A 86 -4.94 0.44 10.03
N CYS A 87 -4.47 0.33 8.80
CA CYS A 87 -5.10 0.88 7.62
C CYS A 87 -5.95 -0.17 6.91
N ASP A 88 -7.11 -0.50 7.48
CA ASP A 88 -8.05 -1.45 6.88
C ASP A 88 -8.54 -1.00 5.50
N TYR A 89 -8.57 0.30 5.24
CA TYR A 89 -8.97 0.84 3.95
C TYR A 89 -8.05 0.34 2.82
N GLU A 90 -6.76 0.60 2.93
CA GLU A 90 -5.80 0.25 1.88
C GLU A 90 -5.57 -1.26 1.80
N PHE A 91 -5.53 -1.93 2.96
CA PHE A 91 -5.48 -3.39 2.99
C PHE A 91 -6.64 -4.01 2.19
N ASN A 92 -7.88 -3.57 2.45
CA ASN A 92 -9.07 -4.06 1.78
C ASN A 92 -9.06 -3.72 0.27
N LEU A 93 -8.57 -2.54 -0.11
CA LEU A 93 -8.44 -2.15 -1.52
C LEU A 93 -7.50 -3.11 -2.26
N HIS A 94 -6.31 -3.36 -1.72
CA HIS A 94 -5.33 -4.26 -2.30
C HIS A 94 -5.82 -5.72 -2.35
N GLU A 95 -6.39 -6.22 -1.25
CA GLU A 95 -6.95 -7.57 -1.17
C GLU A 95 -8.00 -7.83 -2.26
N GLN A 96 -8.89 -6.88 -2.54
CA GLN A 96 -9.93 -7.03 -3.55
C GLN A 96 -9.40 -6.91 -5.00
N THR A 97 -8.34 -6.14 -5.22
CA THR A 97 -7.97 -5.72 -6.56
C THR A 97 -6.64 -6.28 -7.07
N ILE A 98 -5.65 -6.46 -6.21
CA ILE A 98 -4.26 -6.66 -6.63
C ILE A 98 -3.64 -7.92 -6.03
N SER A 99 -3.79 -8.20 -4.74
CA SER A 99 -2.96 -9.12 -3.98
C SER A 99 -2.84 -10.52 -4.58
N ARG A 100 -3.96 -11.12 -5.00
CA ARG A 100 -3.94 -12.46 -5.62
C ARG A 100 -3.25 -12.45 -6.98
N ARG A 101 -3.39 -11.38 -7.75
CA ARG A 101 -2.71 -11.22 -9.06
C ARG A 101 -1.20 -11.03 -8.89
N MET A 102 -0.75 -10.53 -7.75
CA MET A 102 0.66 -10.40 -7.40
C MET A 102 1.27 -11.71 -6.87
N GLY A 103 0.47 -12.76 -6.74
CA GLY A 103 0.94 -14.10 -6.39
C GLY A 103 0.79 -14.46 -4.91
N LEU A 104 0.04 -13.69 -4.11
CA LEU A 104 -0.27 -14.07 -2.73
C LEU A 104 -1.48 -15.01 -2.68
N SER A 105 -1.38 -16.07 -1.89
CA SER A 105 -2.51 -16.94 -1.55
C SER A 105 -3.42 -16.29 -0.49
N ASP A 106 -4.66 -16.77 -0.39
CA ASP A 106 -5.58 -16.31 0.66
C ASP A 106 -5.00 -16.51 2.06
N ALA A 107 -4.36 -17.66 2.32
CA ALA A 107 -3.71 -17.95 3.57
C ALA A 107 -2.59 -16.93 3.91
N GLN A 108 -1.81 -16.52 2.92
CA GLN A 108 -0.78 -15.50 3.09
C GLN A 108 -1.37 -14.11 3.35
N ILE A 109 -2.44 -13.74 2.63
CA ILE A 109 -3.14 -12.46 2.82
C ILE A 109 -3.71 -12.39 4.25
N ASP A 110 -4.39 -13.44 4.70
CA ASP A 110 -4.95 -13.49 6.06
C ASP A 110 -3.86 -13.46 7.14
N ASP A 111 -2.74 -14.13 6.89
CA ASP A 111 -1.61 -14.22 7.82
C ASP A 111 -0.94 -12.86 8.04
N LEU A 112 -0.88 -11.98 7.02
CA LEU A 112 -0.31 -10.65 7.15
C LEU A 112 -1.06 -9.73 8.13
N ARG A 113 -2.31 -10.07 8.51
CA ARG A 113 -3.09 -9.38 9.54
C ARG A 113 -2.71 -9.83 10.97
N ARG A 114 -2.03 -10.95 11.12
CA ARG A 114 -1.69 -11.51 12.45
C ARG A 114 -0.61 -10.64 13.12
N PRO A 115 -0.60 -10.57 14.44
CA PRO A 115 0.47 -9.89 15.19
C PRO A 115 1.86 -10.41 14.80
N THR A 116 1.98 -11.73 14.64
CA THR A 116 3.19 -12.38 14.15
C THR A 116 2.81 -13.30 13.00
N PRO A 117 3.38 -13.10 11.80
CA PRO A 117 3.18 -14.00 10.68
C PRO A 117 3.67 -15.41 10.95
N ASP A 118 2.98 -16.42 10.40
CA ASP A 118 3.38 -17.82 10.49
C ASP A 118 4.55 -18.10 9.54
N PRO A 119 5.75 -18.41 10.07
CA PRO A 119 6.94 -18.59 9.22
C PRO A 119 6.80 -19.72 8.20
N SER A 120 5.90 -20.70 8.42
CA SER A 120 5.69 -21.80 7.48
C SER A 120 5.07 -21.38 6.15
N LEU A 121 4.42 -20.20 6.11
CA LEU A 121 3.80 -19.64 4.89
C LEU A 121 4.77 -18.81 4.04
N TRP A 122 5.97 -18.53 4.53
CA TRP A 122 6.89 -17.56 3.95
C TRP A 122 8.29 -18.16 3.73
N SER A 123 8.87 -17.89 2.57
CA SER A 123 10.28 -18.22 2.36
C SER A 123 11.19 -17.44 3.31
N PRO A 124 12.42 -17.91 3.59
CA PRO A 124 13.37 -17.18 4.45
C PRO A 124 13.58 -15.72 4.03
N ALA A 125 13.63 -15.47 2.71
CA ALA A 125 13.74 -14.12 2.17
C ALA A 125 12.52 -13.26 2.53
N LEU A 126 11.30 -13.78 2.36
CA LEU A 126 10.07 -13.06 2.72
C LEU A 126 9.94 -12.86 4.23
N GLN A 127 10.35 -13.84 5.05
CA GLN A 127 10.38 -13.67 6.51
C GLN A 127 11.27 -12.49 6.92
N ALA A 128 12.48 -12.40 6.35
CA ALA A 128 13.40 -11.28 6.60
C ALA A 128 12.78 -9.93 6.16
N ALA A 129 12.12 -9.90 5.01
CA ALA A 129 11.45 -8.70 4.51
C ALA A 129 10.25 -8.27 5.38
N LEU A 130 9.45 -9.22 5.90
CA LEU A 130 8.36 -8.91 6.82
C LEU A 130 8.90 -8.40 8.17
N ALA A 131 10.01 -8.96 8.67
CA ALA A 131 10.68 -8.45 9.86
C ALA A 131 11.19 -7.01 9.67
N LEU A 132 11.66 -6.66 8.47
CA LEU A 132 12.00 -5.27 8.13
C LEU A 132 10.79 -4.34 8.25
N VAL A 133 9.63 -4.75 7.73
CA VAL A 133 8.39 -3.94 7.84
C VAL A 133 8.01 -3.77 9.31
N ASP A 134 8.05 -4.85 10.11
CA ASP A 134 7.73 -4.82 11.53
C ASP A 134 8.66 -3.86 12.29
N ALA A 135 9.94 -3.85 11.97
CA ALA A 135 10.92 -2.96 12.56
C ALA A 135 10.67 -1.49 12.16
N LEU A 136 10.49 -1.22 10.87
CA LEU A 136 10.31 0.14 10.36
C LEU A 136 8.99 0.77 10.82
N VAL A 137 7.87 0.04 10.73
CA VAL A 137 6.56 0.57 11.15
C VAL A 137 6.44 0.65 12.67
N GLY A 138 6.98 -0.34 13.38
CA GLY A 138 6.85 -0.42 14.83
C GLY A 138 7.79 0.49 15.61
N ARG A 139 9.02 0.71 15.11
CA ARG A 139 10.09 1.39 15.87
C ARG A 139 10.83 2.50 15.10
N LEU A 140 10.66 2.59 13.78
CA LEU A 140 11.48 3.43 12.88
C LEU A 140 12.99 3.13 13.01
N ASP A 141 13.32 1.88 13.29
CA ASP A 141 14.67 1.41 13.51
C ASP A 141 14.86 -0.01 12.98
N VAL A 142 16.08 -0.37 12.59
CA VAL A 142 16.45 -1.71 12.10
C VAL A 142 17.68 -2.16 12.89
N ASP A 143 17.49 -3.12 13.79
CA ASP A 143 18.57 -3.68 14.57
C ASP A 143 19.52 -4.57 13.73
N ASP A 144 20.72 -4.83 14.27
CA ASP A 144 21.75 -5.60 13.57
C ASP A 144 21.30 -7.02 13.21
N ALA A 145 20.43 -7.64 14.00
CA ALA A 145 19.90 -8.97 13.72
C ALA A 145 18.99 -8.96 12.51
N THR A 146 18.07 -8.00 12.44
CA THR A 146 17.21 -7.79 11.26
C THR A 146 18.03 -7.47 10.03
N TRP A 147 19.03 -6.59 10.16
CA TRP A 147 19.96 -6.26 9.07
C TRP A 147 20.69 -7.50 8.56
N ALA A 148 21.28 -8.29 9.46
CA ALA A 148 22.02 -9.52 9.11
C ALA A 148 21.13 -10.55 8.41
N ALA A 149 19.84 -10.65 8.79
CA ALA A 149 18.89 -11.56 8.15
C ALA A 149 18.54 -11.13 6.71
N LEU A 150 18.57 -9.84 6.39
CA LEU A 150 18.27 -9.31 5.07
C LEU A 150 19.41 -9.48 4.05
N GLN A 151 20.66 -9.34 4.51
CA GLN A 151 21.84 -9.30 3.64
C GLN A 151 22.01 -10.50 2.70
N PRO A 152 21.68 -11.77 3.10
CA PRO A 152 21.80 -12.91 2.19
C PRO A 152 20.80 -12.90 1.03
N HIS A 153 19.72 -12.10 1.13
CA HIS A 153 18.58 -12.16 0.23
C HIS A 153 18.40 -10.93 -0.66
N TYR A 154 18.90 -9.77 -0.21
CA TYR A 154 18.61 -8.49 -0.86
C TYR A 154 19.83 -7.62 -1.03
N ASP A 155 19.98 -7.04 -2.22
CA ASP A 155 21.01 -6.02 -2.48
C ASP A 155 20.58 -4.65 -1.91
N VAL A 156 21.52 -3.74 -1.79
CA VAL A 156 21.28 -2.39 -1.25
C VAL A 156 20.18 -1.64 -2.00
N PRO A 157 20.11 -1.64 -3.35
CA PRO A 157 19.01 -1.03 -4.06
C PRO A 157 17.63 -1.60 -3.69
N ALA A 158 17.49 -2.93 -3.54
CA ALA A 158 16.22 -3.54 -3.14
C ALA A 158 15.84 -3.12 -1.70
N LEU A 159 16.78 -3.08 -0.77
CA LEU A 159 16.55 -2.63 0.61
C LEU A 159 16.08 -1.18 0.67
N LEU A 160 16.66 -0.30 -0.14
CA LEU A 160 16.23 1.10 -0.25
C LEU A 160 14.81 1.21 -0.83
N GLU A 161 14.50 0.44 -1.89
CA GLU A 161 13.15 0.42 -2.47
C GLU A 161 12.10 -0.13 -1.49
N MET A 162 12.40 -1.21 -0.76
CA MET A 162 11.52 -1.74 0.28
C MET A 162 11.24 -0.69 1.37
N THR A 163 12.28 -0.01 1.84
CA THR A 163 12.15 1.04 2.86
C THR A 163 11.27 2.20 2.36
N GLN A 164 11.49 2.68 1.13
CA GLN A 164 10.67 3.72 0.52
C GLN A 164 9.21 3.28 0.34
N LEU A 165 8.98 2.03 -0.04
CA LEU A 165 7.65 1.46 -0.18
C LEU A 165 6.89 1.45 1.16
N VAL A 166 7.54 1.00 2.24
CA VAL A 166 6.98 1.02 3.61
C VAL A 166 6.64 2.45 4.03
N GLY A 167 7.54 3.41 3.81
CA GLY A 167 7.30 4.82 4.10
C GLY A 167 6.12 5.39 3.32
N HIS A 168 6.01 5.06 2.03
CA HIS A 168 4.90 5.50 1.18
C HIS A 168 3.55 5.00 1.71
N TYR A 169 3.41 3.70 1.98
CA TYR A 169 2.15 3.13 2.47
C TYR A 169 1.83 3.50 3.92
N THR A 170 2.84 3.82 4.73
CA THR A 170 2.61 4.47 6.03
C THR A 170 2.00 5.87 5.83
N GLY A 171 2.47 6.64 4.85
CA GLY A 171 1.87 7.92 4.47
C GLY A 171 0.42 7.79 3.97
N VAL A 172 0.13 6.76 3.16
CA VAL A 172 -1.24 6.43 2.73
C VAL A 172 -2.13 6.11 3.94
N ALA A 173 -1.62 5.34 4.90
CA ALA A 173 -2.34 5.03 6.13
C ALA A 173 -2.66 6.30 6.96
N MET A 174 -1.74 7.25 7.04
CA MET A 174 -1.97 8.55 7.69
C MET A 174 -3.08 9.35 6.99
N LEU A 175 -3.07 9.39 5.65
CA LEU A 175 -4.13 10.04 4.86
C LEU A 175 -5.50 9.36 5.09
N ALA A 176 -5.54 8.03 5.08
CA ALA A 176 -6.76 7.28 5.34
C ALA A 176 -7.27 7.49 6.79
N ALA A 177 -6.37 7.55 7.77
CA ALA A 177 -6.72 7.82 9.17
C ALA A 177 -7.29 9.23 9.35
N LEU A 178 -6.73 10.23 8.67
CA LEU A 178 -7.22 11.61 8.69
C LEU A 178 -8.59 11.71 8.02
N ALA A 179 -8.72 11.19 6.80
CA ALA A 179 -9.88 11.42 5.94
C ALA A 179 -11.05 10.45 6.21
N ARG A 180 -10.78 9.25 6.72
CA ARG A 180 -11.75 8.15 6.92
C ARG A 180 -12.58 7.89 5.66
N PRO A 181 -11.95 7.57 4.51
CA PRO A 181 -12.69 7.25 3.30
C PRO A 181 -13.58 6.02 3.53
N ARG A 182 -14.71 5.96 2.83
CA ARG A 182 -15.54 4.75 2.81
C ARG A 182 -14.77 3.63 2.11
N LEU A 183 -14.94 2.40 2.56
CA LEU A 183 -14.34 1.25 1.88
C LEU A 183 -14.87 1.14 0.45
N ASP A 184 -13.94 0.96 -0.47
CA ASP A 184 -14.30 0.61 -1.85
C ASP A 184 -14.83 -0.82 -1.92
N ARG A 185 -15.68 -1.07 -2.91
CA ARG A 185 -16.22 -2.40 -3.22
C ARG A 185 -16.02 -2.66 -4.69
N TYR A 186 -15.03 -3.48 -4.99
CA TYR A 186 -14.77 -4.00 -6.32
C TYR A 186 -15.29 -5.46 -6.37
N ARG A 187 -16.02 -5.78 -7.41
CA ARG A 187 -16.56 -7.15 -7.63
C ARG A 187 -15.70 -7.88 -8.65
#